data_f77813f53272f0c4ef4e099aada50daf
#
_entry.id   f77813f53272f0c4ef4e099aada50daf
#
_cell.length_a   1.000
_cell.length_b   1.000
_cell.length_c   1.000
_cell.angle_alpha   90.00
_cell.angle_beta   90.00
_cell.angle_gamma   90.00
#
_symmetry.space_group_name_H-M   'P 1'
#
loop_
_entity.id
_entity.type
_entity.pdbx_description
1 polymer ?
#
loop_
_entity_poly.entity_id
_entity_poly.type
_entity_poly.pdbx_seq_one_letter_code
_entity_poly.pdbx_strand_id
1 'polypeptide(L)'
;MLFRSYQLLGKYYKTATTKIEGLDILDIYTDSGETRLISNVVLKCDKFEQPIVGFENHAGRTYLGSGMQPLGKVLYGNGNTGESGYEGVLYKNVVATYLHGPLLPKNPQLCDYILTRALKRKYKDFGGLSPLDDELENLGNEYIKNKYAR
;
A
#
# COMPACT_ATOMS: atom_id res chain seq x y z
N MET A 1 -7.87 -1.50 -8.26
CA MET A 1 -7.24 -0.48 -7.40
C MET A 1 -6.52 0.51 -8.31
N LEU A 2 -7.00 1.75 -8.37
CA LEU A 2 -6.46 2.80 -9.26
C LEU A 2 -5.54 3.69 -8.42
N PHE A 3 -4.33 3.96 -8.90
CA PHE A 3 -3.30 4.77 -8.20
C PHE A 3 -3.77 6.14 -7.74
N ARG A 4 -4.63 6.77 -8.51
CA ARG A 4 -5.27 8.04 -8.15
C ARG A 4 -6.28 7.91 -7.02
N SER A 5 -6.72 6.69 -6.69
CA SER A 5 -7.70 6.46 -5.63
C SER A 5 -7.12 6.69 -4.24
N TYR A 6 -5.83 6.40 -4.02
CA TYR A 6 -5.18 6.66 -2.74
C TYR A 6 -5.29 8.14 -2.37
N GLN A 7 -4.89 9.02 -3.28
CA GLN A 7 -4.94 10.46 -3.10
C GLN A 7 -6.38 10.98 -2.99
N LEU A 8 -7.29 10.43 -3.81
CA LEU A 8 -8.69 10.83 -3.82
C LEU A 8 -9.44 10.50 -2.52
N LEU A 9 -9.01 9.45 -1.80
CA LEU A 9 -9.63 9.09 -0.50
C LEU A 9 -9.29 10.08 0.62
N GLY A 10 -8.27 10.91 0.45
CA GLY A 10 -7.84 11.93 1.42
C GLY A 10 -8.63 13.23 1.32
N LYS A 11 -8.15 14.22 2.06
CA LYS A 11 -8.73 15.56 2.12
C LYS A 11 -8.55 16.33 0.82
N TYR A 12 -7.34 16.30 0.28
CA TYR A 12 -7.01 17.01 -0.97
C TYR A 12 -5.74 16.48 -1.62
N TYR A 13 -5.59 16.81 -2.90
CA TYR A 13 -4.35 16.77 -3.65
C TYR A 13 -3.97 18.17 -4.11
N LYS A 14 -2.79 18.65 -3.73
CA LYS A 14 -2.31 20.01 -4.05
C LYS A 14 -1.12 19.93 -5.00
N THR A 15 -1.18 20.69 -6.07
CA THR A 15 -0.06 20.99 -6.98
C THR A 15 0.44 22.41 -6.74
N ALA A 16 1.45 22.85 -7.47
CA ALA A 16 1.92 24.23 -7.42
C ALA A 16 0.83 25.26 -7.80
N THR A 17 -0.12 24.88 -8.67
CA THR A 17 -1.10 25.79 -9.24
C THR A 17 -2.55 25.45 -8.90
N THR A 18 -2.82 24.24 -8.42
CA THR A 18 -4.20 23.74 -8.24
C THR A 18 -4.32 22.90 -6.99
N LYS A 19 -5.43 23.06 -6.28
CA LYS A 19 -5.86 22.19 -5.19
C LYS A 19 -7.13 21.47 -5.60
N ILE A 20 -7.12 20.15 -5.56
CA ILE A 20 -8.25 19.28 -5.86
C ILE A 20 -8.73 18.68 -4.54
N GLU A 21 -9.97 18.96 -4.18
CA GLU A 21 -10.56 18.37 -2.97
C GLU A 21 -10.81 16.87 -3.17
N GLY A 22 -10.52 16.10 -2.13
CA GLY A 22 -10.75 14.66 -2.08
C GLY A 22 -12.09 14.30 -1.46
N LEU A 23 -12.27 13.01 -1.18
CA LEU A 23 -13.50 12.48 -0.56
C LEU A 23 -13.50 12.59 0.97
N ASP A 24 -12.39 12.98 1.57
CA ASP A 24 -12.19 13.10 3.04
C ASP A 24 -12.62 11.86 3.85
N ILE A 25 -12.40 10.68 3.27
CA ILE A 25 -12.66 9.38 3.90
C ILE A 25 -11.51 9.01 4.85
N LEU A 26 -10.29 9.39 4.47
CA LEU A 26 -9.06 9.16 5.22
C LEU A 26 -8.48 10.50 5.68
N ASP A 27 -8.01 10.57 6.91
CA ASP A 27 -7.28 11.72 7.42
C ASP A 27 -5.85 11.75 6.84
N ILE A 28 -5.78 11.99 5.54
CA ILE A 28 -4.54 12.14 4.78
C ILE A 28 -4.67 13.30 3.81
N TYR A 29 -3.53 13.84 3.41
CA TYR A 29 -3.48 14.81 2.32
C TYR A 29 -2.24 14.57 1.46
N THR A 30 -2.26 15.06 0.23
CA THR A 30 -1.17 14.87 -0.70
C THR A 30 -0.75 16.19 -1.34
N ASP A 31 0.54 16.47 -1.27
CA ASP A 31 1.18 17.53 -2.03
C ASP A 31 1.97 16.95 -3.21
N SER A 32 1.98 17.63 -4.34
CA SER A 32 2.82 17.25 -5.47
C SER A 32 4.29 17.56 -5.15
N GLY A 33 5.15 16.56 -5.25
CA GLY A 33 6.58 16.77 -5.21
C GLY A 33 7.14 17.23 -6.55
N GLU A 34 8.32 17.84 -6.54
CA GLU A 34 9.02 18.30 -7.74
C GLU A 34 9.51 17.13 -8.61
N THR A 35 9.88 16.04 -7.97
CA THR A 35 10.41 14.82 -8.62
C THR A 35 9.50 13.63 -8.41
N ARG A 36 9.58 12.65 -9.29
CA ARG A 36 8.90 11.36 -9.11
C ARG A 36 9.72 10.43 -8.23
N LEU A 37 9.06 9.74 -7.32
CA LEU A 37 9.63 8.60 -6.59
C LEU A 37 9.38 7.34 -7.40
N ILE A 38 10.46 6.72 -7.87
CA ILE A 38 10.43 5.53 -8.72
C ILE A 38 11.41 4.52 -8.13
N SER A 39 10.89 3.41 -7.61
CA SER A 39 11.72 2.37 -6.98
C SER A 39 10.97 1.06 -6.84
N ASN A 40 11.71 -0.05 -6.67
CA ASN A 40 11.15 -1.19 -5.95
C ASN A 40 10.99 -0.81 -4.48
N VAL A 41 10.01 -1.41 -3.83
CA VAL A 41 9.73 -1.14 -2.41
C VAL A 41 9.61 -2.46 -1.66
N VAL A 42 10.21 -2.50 -0.48
CA VAL A 42 10.05 -3.59 0.48
C VAL A 42 9.56 -2.99 1.78
N LEU A 43 8.43 -3.48 2.28
CA LEU A 43 7.78 -3.01 3.50
C LEU A 43 7.75 -4.10 4.56
N LYS A 44 8.04 -3.73 5.80
CA LYS A 44 7.65 -4.53 6.96
C LYS A 44 6.26 -4.11 7.41
N CYS A 45 5.32 -5.05 7.39
CA CYS A 45 3.97 -4.88 7.93
C CYS A 45 3.79 -5.86 9.09
N ASP A 46 3.41 -5.38 10.27
CA ASP A 46 3.29 -6.22 11.47
C ASP A 46 2.13 -7.24 11.41
N LYS A 47 1.30 -7.15 10.37
CA LYS A 47 0.21 -8.11 10.13
C LYS A 47 0.66 -9.37 9.40
N PHE A 48 1.84 -9.36 8.80
CA PHE A 48 2.33 -10.44 7.95
C PHE A 48 3.74 -10.84 8.34
N GLU A 49 4.02 -12.13 8.25
CA GLU A 49 5.38 -12.67 8.48
C GLU A 49 6.33 -12.26 7.35
N GLN A 50 5.85 -12.35 6.12
CA GLN A 50 6.63 -11.93 4.96
C GLN A 50 6.45 -10.42 4.70
N PRO A 51 7.50 -9.74 4.21
CA PRO A 51 7.39 -8.34 3.80
C PRO A 51 6.48 -8.21 2.60
N ILE A 52 5.85 -7.04 2.47
CA ILE A 52 5.12 -6.66 1.26
C ILE A 52 6.15 -6.08 0.28
N VAL A 53 6.14 -6.58 -0.95
CA VAL A 53 7.00 -6.08 -2.02
C VAL A 53 6.16 -5.48 -3.15
N GLY A 54 6.67 -4.43 -3.79
CA GLY A 54 6.00 -3.79 -4.91
C GLY A 54 6.92 -2.82 -5.64
N PHE A 55 6.32 -2.03 -6.50
CA PHE A 55 6.99 -0.99 -7.27
C PHE A 55 6.22 0.32 -7.10
N GLU A 56 6.91 1.41 -6.87
CA GLU A 56 6.33 2.75 -6.77
C GLU A 56 6.74 3.63 -7.94
N ASN A 57 5.83 4.48 -8.41
CA ASN A 57 6.10 5.49 -9.42
C ASN A 57 5.08 6.63 -9.29
N HIS A 58 5.34 7.58 -8.40
CA HIS A 58 4.42 8.68 -8.11
C HIS A 58 5.15 9.99 -7.84
N ALA A 59 4.48 11.11 -8.08
CA ALA A 59 4.97 12.44 -7.72
C ALA A 59 4.35 12.96 -6.43
N GLY A 60 3.20 12.41 -6.00
CA GLY A 60 2.55 12.82 -4.77
C GLY A 60 3.35 12.46 -3.54
N ARG A 61 3.30 13.33 -2.55
CA ARG A 61 3.80 13.12 -1.19
C ARG A 61 2.59 13.07 -0.27
N THR A 62 2.26 11.88 0.22
CA THR A 62 1.07 11.69 1.06
C THR A 62 1.46 11.67 2.53
N TYR A 63 0.85 12.56 3.27
CA TYR A 63 1.03 12.72 4.70
C TYR A 63 -0.15 12.13 5.46
N LEU A 64 0.16 11.39 6.51
CA LEU A 64 -0.84 10.74 7.35
C LEU A 64 -1.17 11.62 8.54
N GLY A 65 -2.46 11.81 8.82
CA GLY A 65 -2.93 12.44 10.05
C GLY A 65 -2.75 11.53 11.28
N SER A 66 -2.94 12.09 12.45
CA SER A 66 -2.62 11.43 13.74
C SER A 66 -3.38 10.13 14.03
N GLY A 67 -4.55 9.96 13.41
CA GLY A 67 -5.37 8.75 13.56
C GLY A 67 -5.11 7.67 12.52
N MET A 68 -4.17 7.88 11.58
CA MET A 68 -3.87 6.96 10.50
C MET A 68 -2.65 6.09 10.81
N GLN A 69 -2.77 4.81 10.44
CA GLN A 69 -1.65 3.89 10.51
C GLN A 69 -1.11 3.62 9.10
N PRO A 70 0.21 3.64 8.89
CA PRO A 70 0.78 3.23 7.61
C PRO A 70 0.49 1.74 7.34
N LEU A 71 0.48 1.36 6.07
CA LEU A 71 0.44 -0.06 5.68
C LEU A 71 1.69 -0.80 6.18
N GLY A 72 2.85 -0.15 6.12
CA GLY A 72 4.08 -0.72 6.64
C GLY A 72 5.23 0.28 6.71
N LYS A 73 6.29 -0.15 7.41
CA LYS A 73 7.58 0.56 7.48
C LYS A 73 8.40 0.22 6.24
N VAL A 74 8.98 1.22 5.60
CA VAL A 74 9.86 1.05 4.44
C VAL A 74 11.20 0.45 4.91
N LEU A 75 11.54 -0.72 4.37
CA LEU A 75 12.87 -1.33 4.49
C LEU A 75 13.75 -0.94 3.30
N TYR A 76 13.14 -0.77 2.13
CA TYR A 76 13.78 -0.30 0.91
C TYR A 76 12.75 0.43 0.04
N GLY A 77 13.15 1.50 -0.63
CA GLY A 77 12.30 2.36 -1.45
C GLY A 77 12.03 3.71 -0.79
N ASN A 78 11.11 4.48 -1.36
CA ASN A 78 10.85 5.85 -0.91
C ASN A 78 9.57 5.94 -0.04
N GLY A 79 8.53 5.19 -0.37
CA GLY A 79 7.27 5.22 0.36
C GLY A 79 6.45 6.49 0.14
N ASN A 80 5.61 6.85 1.11
CA ASN A 80 4.63 7.92 0.98
C ASN A 80 5.22 9.29 0.60
N THR A 81 6.40 9.63 1.11
CA THR A 81 6.98 10.97 0.93
C THR A 81 8.45 10.97 0.47
N GLY A 82 9.13 9.83 0.50
CA GLY A 82 10.58 9.70 0.34
C GLY A 82 11.36 9.83 1.64
N GLU A 83 10.79 10.42 2.67
CA GLU A 83 11.45 10.73 3.95
C GLU A 83 10.73 10.16 5.16
N SER A 84 9.43 9.86 5.05
CA SER A 84 8.62 9.41 6.19
C SER A 84 9.03 8.06 6.78
N GLY A 85 9.72 7.23 5.99
CA GLY A 85 10.02 5.85 6.38
C GLY A 85 8.81 4.90 6.36
N TYR A 86 7.67 5.35 5.87
CA TYR A 86 6.41 4.60 5.82
C TYR A 86 5.79 4.64 4.44
N GLU A 87 4.98 3.62 4.13
CA GLU A 87 4.24 3.54 2.88
C GLU A 87 2.81 3.09 3.14
N GLY A 88 1.89 3.65 2.30
CA GLY A 88 0.47 3.33 2.31
C GLY A 88 -0.26 3.79 3.55
N VAL A 89 -1.52 3.38 3.65
CA VAL A 89 -2.37 3.55 4.83
C VAL A 89 -3.26 2.34 5.03
N LEU A 90 -3.44 1.98 6.29
CA LEU A 90 -4.36 0.94 6.71
C LEU A 90 -5.38 1.56 7.67
N TYR A 91 -6.64 1.64 7.25
CA TYR A 91 -7.70 2.21 8.05
C TYR A 91 -8.98 1.39 7.94
N LYS A 92 -9.43 0.78 9.03
CA LYS A 92 -10.61 -0.12 9.04
C LYS A 92 -10.47 -1.23 7.98
N ASN A 93 -11.26 -1.17 6.92
CA ASN A 93 -11.22 -2.11 5.78
C ASN A 93 -10.58 -1.51 4.52
N VAL A 94 -9.96 -0.36 4.64
CA VAL A 94 -9.27 0.31 3.52
C VAL A 94 -7.79 -0.03 3.58
N VAL A 95 -7.27 -0.52 2.47
CA VAL A 95 -5.84 -0.63 2.19
C VAL A 95 -5.56 0.26 0.99
N ALA A 96 -4.83 1.33 1.20
CA ALA A 96 -4.44 2.23 0.12
C ALA A 96 -2.91 2.40 0.11
N THR A 97 -2.33 2.45 -1.08
CA THR A 97 -0.89 2.34 -1.26
C THR A 97 -0.45 2.90 -2.61
N TYR A 98 0.79 3.34 -2.72
CA TYR A 98 1.45 3.67 -3.97
C TYR A 98 2.05 2.45 -4.69
N LEU A 99 2.04 1.29 -4.03
CA LEU A 99 2.62 0.08 -4.59
C LEU A 99 1.78 -0.47 -5.74
N HIS A 100 2.46 -0.83 -6.81
CA HIS A 100 1.89 -1.46 -7.98
C HIS A 100 2.83 -2.50 -8.62
N GLY A 101 2.45 -2.99 -9.80
CA GLY A 101 3.20 -3.73 -10.75
C GLY A 101 3.67 -5.14 -10.46
N PRO A 102 2.85 -6.12 -10.46
CA PRO A 102 1.56 -6.42 -9.83
C PRO A 102 1.72 -6.65 -8.33
N LEU A 103 0.91 -5.96 -7.52
CA LEU A 103 1.03 -6.02 -6.05
C LEU A 103 0.56 -7.37 -5.49
N LEU A 104 -0.68 -7.75 -5.77
CA LEU A 104 -1.29 -8.92 -5.13
C LEU A 104 -0.62 -10.25 -5.50
N PRO A 105 -0.26 -10.52 -6.77
CA PRO A 105 0.46 -11.73 -7.13
C PRO A 105 1.84 -11.90 -6.49
N LYS A 106 2.46 -10.85 -6.00
CA LYS A 106 3.73 -10.93 -5.26
C LYS A 106 3.57 -10.97 -3.76
N ASN A 107 2.34 -10.86 -3.27
CA ASN A 107 2.02 -10.77 -1.86
C ASN A 107 0.74 -11.56 -1.56
N PRO A 108 0.77 -12.90 -1.66
CA PRO A 108 -0.42 -13.73 -1.45
C PRO A 108 -1.05 -13.49 -0.08
N GLN A 109 -0.26 -13.30 0.97
CA GLN A 109 -0.75 -12.99 2.32
C GLN A 109 -1.57 -11.67 2.37
N LEU A 110 -1.20 -10.66 1.57
CA LEU A 110 -1.97 -9.41 1.47
C LEU A 110 -3.26 -9.63 0.67
N CYS A 111 -3.19 -10.44 -0.39
CA CYS A 111 -4.36 -10.83 -1.18
C CYS A 111 -5.40 -11.54 -0.31
N ASP A 112 -4.98 -12.57 0.41
CA ASP A 112 -5.82 -13.35 1.31
C ASP A 112 -6.41 -12.51 2.44
N TYR A 113 -5.63 -11.59 3.00
CA TYR A 113 -6.11 -10.64 3.99
C TYR A 113 -7.27 -9.81 3.45
N ILE A 114 -7.12 -9.23 2.25
CA ILE A 114 -8.16 -8.38 1.63
C ILE A 114 -9.41 -9.21 1.29
N LEU A 115 -9.23 -10.38 0.66
CA LEU A 115 -10.33 -11.28 0.29
C LEU A 115 -11.09 -11.78 1.51
N THR A 116 -10.38 -12.23 2.54
CA THR A 116 -10.97 -12.70 3.80
C THR A 116 -11.84 -11.63 4.44
N ARG A 117 -11.36 -10.39 4.51
CA ARG A 117 -12.14 -9.28 5.09
C ARG A 117 -13.37 -8.94 4.25
N ALA A 118 -13.25 -8.95 2.93
CA ALA A 118 -14.37 -8.70 2.03
C ALA A 118 -15.44 -9.79 2.14
N LEU A 119 -15.02 -11.06 2.14
CA LEU A 119 -15.93 -12.21 2.22
C LEU A 119 -16.60 -12.32 3.60
N LYS A 120 -15.88 -12.12 4.70
CA LYS A 120 -16.46 -12.06 6.05
C LYS A 120 -17.50 -10.95 6.21
N ARG A 121 -17.32 -9.82 5.52
CA ARG A 121 -18.30 -8.74 5.52
C ARG A 121 -19.57 -9.10 4.74
N LYS A 122 -19.43 -9.84 3.66
CA LYS A 122 -20.54 -10.20 2.75
C LYS A 122 -21.31 -11.44 3.20
N TYR A 123 -20.58 -12.43 3.72
CA TYR A 123 -21.14 -13.73 4.06
C TYR A 123 -20.92 -14.03 5.54
N LYS A 124 -22.04 -14.20 6.28
CA LYS A 124 -22.01 -14.44 7.74
C LYS A 124 -21.33 -15.76 8.11
N ASP A 125 -21.48 -16.79 7.25
CA ASP A 125 -20.99 -18.15 7.49
C ASP A 125 -19.71 -18.45 6.71
N PHE A 126 -18.92 -17.42 6.35
CA PHE A 126 -17.67 -17.61 5.65
C PHE A 126 -16.61 -18.31 6.53
N GLY A 127 -16.29 -19.56 6.19
CA GLY A 127 -15.40 -20.43 6.96
C GLY A 127 -13.90 -20.20 6.72
N GLY A 128 -13.52 -19.38 5.73
CA GLY A 128 -12.13 -19.13 5.34
C GLY A 128 -11.87 -19.36 3.85
N LEU A 129 -10.71 -18.94 3.39
CA LEU A 129 -10.22 -19.24 2.04
C LEU A 129 -9.67 -20.66 2.00
N SER A 130 -9.86 -21.35 0.88
CA SER A 130 -9.15 -22.60 0.62
C SER A 130 -7.68 -22.31 0.35
N PRO A 131 -6.75 -23.12 0.89
CA PRO A 131 -5.34 -22.97 0.57
C PRO A 131 -5.08 -23.10 -0.93
N LEU A 132 -4.21 -22.25 -1.44
CA LEU A 132 -3.68 -22.33 -2.80
C LEU A 132 -2.18 -22.66 -2.74
N ASP A 133 -1.66 -23.11 -3.86
CA ASP A 133 -0.21 -23.22 -4.03
C ASP A 133 0.35 -21.87 -4.44
N ASP A 134 1.00 -21.20 -3.50
CA ASP A 134 1.59 -19.87 -3.67
C ASP A 134 3.13 -19.93 -3.83
N GLU A 135 3.68 -21.06 -4.26
CA GLU A 135 5.14 -21.24 -4.34
C GLU A 135 5.79 -20.21 -5.25
N LEU A 136 5.24 -19.97 -6.45
CA LEU A 136 5.78 -19.02 -7.42
C LEU A 136 5.66 -17.57 -6.93
N GLU A 137 4.53 -17.24 -6.30
CA GLU A 137 4.27 -15.92 -5.70
C GLU A 137 5.29 -15.61 -4.59
N ASN A 138 5.52 -16.59 -3.72
CA ASN A 138 6.46 -16.48 -2.62
C ASN A 138 7.92 -16.39 -3.12
N LEU A 139 8.30 -17.17 -4.14
CA LEU A 139 9.60 -17.04 -4.78
C LEU A 139 9.82 -15.65 -5.38
N GLY A 140 8.78 -15.09 -6.02
CA GLY A 140 8.81 -13.72 -6.55
C GLY A 140 8.97 -12.65 -5.47
N ASN A 141 8.28 -12.83 -4.33
CA ASN A 141 8.43 -11.96 -3.15
C ASN A 141 9.86 -12.02 -2.58
N GLU A 142 10.34 -13.22 -2.30
CA GLU A 142 11.67 -13.47 -1.73
C GLU A 142 12.79 -12.94 -2.63
N TYR A 143 12.66 -13.09 -3.94
CA TYR A 143 13.63 -12.54 -4.88
C TYR A 143 13.80 -11.03 -4.70
N ILE A 144 12.69 -10.29 -4.66
CA ILE A 144 12.72 -8.83 -4.47
C ILE A 144 13.27 -8.46 -3.08
N LYS A 145 12.78 -9.13 -2.02
CA LYS A 145 13.26 -8.95 -0.65
C LYS A 145 14.79 -9.13 -0.57
N ASN A 146 15.28 -10.26 -1.05
CA ASN A 146 16.71 -10.62 -0.94
C ASN A 146 17.62 -9.72 -1.77
N LYS A 147 17.10 -9.15 -2.86
CA LYS A 147 17.83 -8.23 -3.72
C LYS A 147 17.96 -6.83 -3.11
N TYR A 148 16.94 -6.35 -2.40
CA TYR A 148 16.84 -4.94 -2.02
C TYR A 148 16.86 -4.68 -0.50
N ALA A 149 16.40 -5.62 0.32
CA ALA A 149 16.32 -5.45 1.78
C ALA A 149 17.09 -6.56 2.52
N ARG A 150 18.40 -6.56 2.34
CA ARG A 150 19.33 -7.45 3.07
C ARG A 150 19.57 -6.94 4.49
#